data_2e147c46b5359d46c422a4e8d6e63f7f
#
_entry.id   2e147c46b5359d46c422a4e8d6e63f7f
#
_cell.length_a   1.000
_cell.length_b   1.000
_cell.length_c   1.000
_cell.angle_alpha   90.00
_cell.angle_beta   90.00
_cell.angle_gamma   90.00
#
_symmetry.space_group_name_H-M   'P 1'
#
loop_
_entity.id
_entity.type
_entity.pdbx_description
1 polymer ?
#
loop_
_entity_poly.entity_id
_entity_poly.type
_entity_poly.pdbx_seq_one_letter_code
_entity_poly.pdbx_strand_id
1 'polypeptide(L)'
;VPFAEDGVKAGFPSPSTDYMSSPIDLNAVLVKHPSNTFILQAEKDLLPEAGIFSSDFLVFDRSIKPRQSDVIAYTIDGEFRLQRYGAAEGMDGVSIWGVLTAGVKINRESVYWDIVPEELLPEEISKLRLPYLVKEKILGKVDLNKILIKNPPSTFITVVDGDSMKGEFIEDKDLLVVDKLLEHYDGCLAVCYLDGEFTLKRVNIEEGIAWLMPANPDYPKIRITESDDLRIWGIVAAVIKRWRV
;
A
#
# COMPACT_ATOMS: atom_id res chain seq x y z
N VAL A 1 -6.55 -15.26 1.00
CA VAL A 1 -5.59 -14.94 2.06
C VAL A 1 -6.37 -14.61 3.31
N PRO A 2 -6.04 -15.23 4.46
CA PRO A 2 -6.75 -14.95 5.70
C PRO A 2 -6.56 -13.48 6.14
N PHE A 3 -7.57 -12.95 6.79
CA PHE A 3 -7.60 -11.62 7.36
C PHE A 3 -7.62 -11.74 8.89
N ALA A 4 -6.70 -11.04 9.54
CA ALA A 4 -6.73 -10.90 11.00
C ALA A 4 -7.63 -9.71 11.34
N GLU A 5 -8.79 -9.96 11.95
CA GLU A 5 -9.78 -8.92 12.25
C GLU A 5 -9.29 -7.92 13.30
N ASP A 6 -8.43 -8.38 14.20
CA ASP A 6 -7.80 -7.50 15.17
C ASP A 6 -6.56 -6.86 14.55
N GLY A 7 -6.54 -5.53 14.48
CA GLY A 7 -5.40 -4.76 13.96
C GLY A 7 -4.11 -5.02 14.77
N VAL A 8 -2.97 -4.72 14.17
CA VAL A 8 -1.69 -4.75 14.89
C VAL A 8 -1.56 -3.49 15.72
N LYS A 9 -1.90 -3.60 17.01
CA LYS A 9 -1.64 -2.56 18.01
C LYS A 9 -0.25 -2.71 18.61
N ALA A 10 0.28 -1.63 19.15
CA ALA A 10 1.18 -1.77 20.26
C ALA A 10 0.36 -2.35 21.44
N GLY A 11 0.41 -3.68 21.64
CA GLY A 11 -0.27 -4.33 22.77
C GLY A 11 -1.35 -5.37 22.44
N PHE A 12 -1.14 -6.24 21.44
CA PHE A 12 -2.17 -7.23 21.02
C PHE A 12 -1.94 -8.66 21.50
N PRO A 13 -3.03 -9.41 21.84
CA PRO A 13 -2.95 -10.86 21.97
C PRO A 13 -2.61 -11.52 20.62
N SER A 14 -1.90 -12.65 20.67
CA SER A 14 -1.51 -13.46 19.50
C SER A 14 -2.67 -13.64 18.53
N PRO A 15 -2.50 -13.36 17.23
CA PRO A 15 -3.42 -13.85 16.22
C PRO A 15 -3.32 -15.37 16.23
N SER A 16 -4.09 -16.01 17.10
CA SER A 16 -4.25 -17.45 17.07
C SER A 16 -4.95 -17.82 15.76
N THR A 17 -4.74 -19.07 15.32
CA THR A 17 -5.40 -19.65 14.14
C THR A 17 -6.93 -19.52 14.18
N ASP A 18 -7.51 -19.23 15.33
CA ASP A 18 -8.95 -19.09 15.55
C ASP A 18 -9.53 -17.74 15.10
N TYR A 19 -8.70 -16.72 14.78
CA TYR A 19 -9.13 -15.39 14.31
C TYR A 19 -8.98 -15.22 12.78
N MET A 20 -8.78 -16.30 12.04
CA MET A 20 -8.70 -16.25 10.59
C MET A 20 -10.11 -16.23 10.00
N SER A 21 -10.60 -15.04 9.69
CA SER A 21 -11.81 -14.84 8.90
C SER A 21 -11.62 -15.30 7.44
N SER A 22 -12.70 -15.32 6.67
CA SER A 22 -12.73 -15.72 5.26
C SER A 22 -11.60 -15.08 4.43
N PRO A 23 -11.09 -15.79 3.40
CA PRO A 23 -10.04 -15.25 2.52
C PRO A 23 -10.43 -13.89 1.95
N ILE A 24 -9.56 -12.89 2.08
CA ILE A 24 -9.76 -11.60 1.44
C ILE A 24 -9.36 -11.68 -0.04
N ASP A 25 -10.23 -11.15 -0.88
CA ASP A 25 -9.95 -10.82 -2.27
C ASP A 25 -9.62 -9.32 -2.38
N LEU A 26 -8.34 -9.01 -2.60
CA LEU A 26 -7.86 -7.63 -2.72
C LEU A 26 -8.48 -6.91 -3.92
N ASN A 27 -8.79 -7.62 -5.01
CA ASN A 27 -9.50 -7.01 -6.13
C ASN A 27 -10.90 -6.55 -5.70
N ALA A 28 -11.64 -7.39 -4.98
CA ALA A 28 -12.97 -7.03 -4.48
C ALA A 28 -12.95 -5.90 -3.45
N VAL A 29 -11.87 -5.82 -2.66
CA VAL A 29 -11.69 -4.75 -1.66
C VAL A 29 -11.33 -3.41 -2.31
N LEU A 30 -10.42 -3.40 -3.27
CA LEU A 30 -9.81 -2.17 -3.80
C LEU A 30 -10.47 -1.69 -5.11
N VAL A 31 -11.12 -2.58 -5.87
CA VAL A 31 -11.73 -2.29 -7.16
C VAL A 31 -13.24 -2.42 -7.05
N LYS A 32 -13.93 -1.35 -6.65
CA LYS A 32 -15.39 -1.36 -6.45
C LYS A 32 -16.19 -1.28 -7.75
N HIS A 33 -15.68 -0.56 -8.73
CA HIS A 33 -16.32 -0.36 -10.04
C HIS A 33 -15.35 -0.78 -11.16
N PRO A 34 -15.21 -2.09 -11.45
CA PRO A 34 -14.18 -2.60 -12.37
C PRO A 34 -14.15 -1.95 -13.75
N SER A 35 -15.32 -1.59 -14.30
CA SER A 35 -15.42 -0.92 -15.60
C SER A 35 -14.97 0.55 -15.60
N ASN A 36 -14.85 1.17 -14.41
CA ASN A 36 -14.47 2.56 -14.25
C ASN A 36 -13.14 2.73 -13.50
N THR A 37 -12.54 1.62 -13.07
CA THR A 37 -11.29 1.63 -12.33
C THR A 37 -10.11 1.39 -13.26
N PHE A 38 -9.06 2.17 -13.08
CA PHE A 38 -7.77 1.91 -13.69
C PHE A 38 -6.66 1.98 -12.64
N ILE A 39 -5.57 1.29 -12.91
CA ILE A 39 -4.41 1.23 -12.04
C ILE A 39 -3.22 1.85 -12.78
N LEU A 40 -2.51 2.72 -12.09
CA LEU A 40 -1.31 3.39 -12.58
C LEU A 40 -0.14 3.04 -11.68
N GLN A 41 1.02 2.76 -12.24
CA GLN A 41 2.27 2.73 -11.49
C GLN A 41 2.95 4.09 -11.56
N ALA A 42 3.34 4.63 -10.40
CA ALA A 42 4.07 5.87 -10.31
C ALA A 42 5.53 5.66 -10.74
N GLU A 43 6.02 6.35 -11.77
CA GLU A 43 7.43 6.28 -12.19
C GLU A 43 8.34 7.22 -11.41
N LYS A 44 7.77 8.21 -10.77
CA LYS A 44 8.46 9.21 -9.96
C LYS A 44 7.59 9.57 -8.76
N ASP A 45 8.14 10.31 -7.85
CA ASP A 45 7.38 10.89 -6.74
C ASP A 45 6.34 11.86 -7.29
N LEU A 46 5.07 11.45 -7.23
CA LEU A 46 3.97 12.20 -7.84
C LEU A 46 3.31 13.17 -6.87
N LEU A 47 3.21 12.80 -5.59
CA LEU A 47 2.60 13.62 -4.54
C LEU A 47 3.19 13.22 -3.17
N PRO A 48 4.46 13.58 -2.89
CA PRO A 48 5.16 13.15 -1.68
C PRO A 48 4.48 13.56 -0.39
N GLU A 49 3.82 14.73 -0.37
CA GLU A 49 3.06 15.23 0.77
C GLU A 49 1.81 14.40 1.10
N ALA A 50 1.36 13.56 0.16
CA ALA A 50 0.30 12.57 0.38
C ALA A 50 0.83 11.15 0.52
N GLY A 51 2.16 10.97 0.56
CA GLY A 51 2.81 9.67 0.66
C GLY A 51 2.79 8.86 -0.64
N ILE A 52 2.70 9.52 -1.80
CA ILE A 52 2.71 8.87 -3.13
C ILE A 52 4.08 9.05 -3.75
N PHE A 53 4.82 7.94 -3.81
CA PHE A 53 6.19 7.89 -4.28
C PHE A 53 6.36 7.07 -5.56
N SER A 54 7.56 7.09 -6.09
CA SER A 54 7.97 6.24 -7.21
C SER A 54 7.70 4.77 -6.90
N SER A 55 7.25 4.02 -7.91
CA SER A 55 6.90 2.60 -7.87
C SER A 55 5.60 2.24 -7.16
N ASP A 56 4.90 3.19 -6.51
CA ASP A 56 3.59 2.93 -5.92
C ASP A 56 2.56 2.59 -7.01
N PHE A 57 1.64 1.66 -6.69
CA PHE A 57 0.46 1.42 -7.53
C PHE A 57 -0.71 2.23 -7.01
N LEU A 58 -1.34 2.95 -7.93
CA LEU A 58 -2.42 3.88 -7.64
C LEU A 58 -3.71 3.41 -8.31
N VAL A 59 -4.75 3.23 -7.53
CA VAL A 59 -6.07 2.78 -8.00
C VAL A 59 -6.99 3.99 -8.09
N PHE A 60 -7.44 4.30 -9.31
CA PHE A 60 -8.34 5.41 -9.58
C PHE A 60 -9.70 4.92 -10.03
N ASP A 61 -10.75 5.57 -9.57
CA ASP A 61 -12.12 5.33 -9.99
C ASP A 61 -12.70 6.58 -10.69
N ARG A 62 -13.15 6.40 -11.91
CA ARG A 62 -13.70 7.46 -12.77
C ARG A 62 -15.18 7.76 -12.49
N SER A 63 -15.87 6.84 -11.84
CA SER A 63 -17.29 7.00 -11.51
C SER A 63 -17.53 7.85 -10.28
N ILE A 64 -16.48 8.08 -9.47
CA ILE A 64 -16.58 8.82 -8.23
C ILE A 64 -16.50 10.33 -8.52
N LYS A 65 -17.47 11.06 -7.97
CA LYS A 65 -17.42 12.53 -7.98
C LYS A 65 -16.42 13.01 -6.92
N PRO A 66 -15.41 13.83 -7.29
CA PRO A 66 -14.38 14.27 -6.35
C PRO A 66 -14.93 15.19 -5.27
N ARG A 67 -14.31 15.14 -4.08
CA ARG A 67 -14.49 16.04 -2.95
C ARG A 67 -13.22 16.85 -2.74
N GLN A 68 -13.28 17.94 -2.02
CA GLN A 68 -12.17 18.88 -1.78
C GLN A 68 -10.86 18.19 -1.31
N SER A 69 -10.96 17.18 -0.44
CA SER A 69 -9.81 16.46 0.11
C SER A 69 -9.27 15.34 -0.77
N ASP A 70 -10.03 14.91 -1.79
CA ASP A 70 -9.64 13.78 -2.62
C ASP A 70 -8.41 14.10 -3.46
N VAL A 71 -7.56 13.10 -3.67
CA VAL A 71 -6.53 13.16 -4.68
C VAL A 71 -7.13 12.76 -6.01
N ILE A 72 -6.91 13.55 -7.03
CA ILE A 72 -7.40 13.31 -8.39
C ILE A 72 -6.24 13.14 -9.36
N ALA A 73 -6.49 12.28 -10.36
CA ALA A 73 -5.71 12.28 -11.59
C ALA A 73 -6.39 13.20 -12.59
N TYR A 74 -5.65 14.10 -13.20
CA TYR A 74 -6.18 15.05 -14.19
C TYR A 74 -5.14 15.37 -15.26
N THR A 75 -5.61 15.92 -16.37
CA THR A 75 -4.73 16.48 -17.39
C THR A 75 -4.98 17.98 -17.52
N ILE A 76 -3.91 18.72 -17.71
CA ILE A 76 -3.89 20.13 -18.08
C ILE A 76 -2.78 20.34 -19.12
N ASP A 77 -3.10 21.04 -20.20
CA ASP A 77 -2.18 21.27 -21.34
C ASP A 77 -1.55 19.97 -21.90
N GLY A 78 -2.28 18.84 -21.81
CA GLY A 78 -1.81 17.54 -22.25
C GLY A 78 -0.90 16.81 -21.26
N GLU A 79 -0.57 17.41 -20.11
CA GLU A 79 0.23 16.78 -19.05
C GLU A 79 -0.65 16.12 -18.00
N PHE A 80 -0.29 14.88 -17.63
CA PHE A 80 -0.92 14.13 -16.55
C PHE A 80 -0.32 14.54 -15.19
N ARG A 81 -1.21 14.87 -14.26
CA ARG A 81 -0.83 15.31 -12.91
C ARG A 81 -1.73 14.70 -11.85
N LEU A 82 -1.20 14.65 -10.62
CA LEU A 82 -1.94 14.35 -9.42
C LEU A 82 -1.95 15.56 -8.51
N GLN A 83 -3.09 15.84 -7.90
CA GLN A 83 -3.17 16.80 -6.79
C GLN A 83 -4.48 16.64 -6.02
N ARG A 84 -4.62 17.36 -4.91
CA ARG A 84 -5.89 17.44 -4.20
C ARG A 84 -6.89 18.25 -5.04
N TYR A 85 -8.14 17.76 -5.11
CA TYR A 85 -9.18 18.37 -5.94
C TYR A 85 -9.43 19.83 -5.60
N GLY A 86 -9.45 20.19 -4.30
CA GLY A 86 -9.63 21.57 -3.89
C GLY A 86 -8.59 22.56 -4.43
N ALA A 87 -7.39 22.09 -4.77
CA ALA A 87 -6.36 22.91 -5.40
C ALA A 87 -6.49 22.99 -6.92
N ALA A 88 -7.25 22.06 -7.54
CA ALA A 88 -7.53 22.04 -8.98
C ALA A 88 -8.89 22.67 -9.34
N GLU A 89 -9.74 22.91 -8.34
CA GLU A 89 -11.08 23.45 -8.55
C GLU A 89 -11.02 24.85 -9.13
N GLY A 90 -11.71 25.07 -10.24
CA GLY A 90 -11.72 26.35 -10.95
C GLY A 90 -10.55 26.64 -11.86
N MET A 91 -9.61 25.70 -12.05
CA MET A 91 -8.58 25.83 -13.09
C MET A 91 -9.17 25.57 -14.46
N ASP A 92 -8.93 26.48 -15.41
CA ASP A 92 -9.35 26.29 -16.81
C ASP A 92 -8.54 25.19 -17.47
N GLY A 93 -9.20 24.42 -18.34
CA GLY A 93 -8.54 23.36 -19.14
C GLY A 93 -8.28 22.06 -18.39
N VAL A 94 -8.69 21.90 -17.12
CA VAL A 94 -8.55 20.69 -16.35
C VAL A 94 -9.55 19.62 -16.81
N SER A 95 -9.04 18.46 -17.18
CA SER A 95 -9.83 17.26 -17.44
C SER A 95 -9.55 16.20 -16.40
N ILE A 96 -10.52 15.94 -15.51
CA ILE A 96 -10.39 14.95 -14.42
C ILE A 96 -10.54 13.54 -14.97
N TRP A 97 -9.59 12.68 -14.66
CA TRP A 97 -9.52 11.29 -15.09
C TRP A 97 -10.11 10.31 -14.07
N GLY A 98 -9.97 10.60 -12.82
CA GLY A 98 -10.49 9.76 -11.74
C GLY A 98 -10.07 10.24 -10.37
N VAL A 99 -10.72 9.69 -9.36
CA VAL A 99 -10.42 9.90 -7.94
C VAL A 99 -9.56 8.75 -7.43
N LEU A 100 -8.47 9.04 -6.75
CA LEU A 100 -7.64 8.05 -6.09
C LEU A 100 -8.42 7.39 -4.95
N THR A 101 -8.60 6.09 -5.03
CA THR A 101 -9.31 5.30 -4.02
C THR A 101 -8.37 4.51 -3.13
N ALA A 102 -7.27 4.00 -3.72
CA ALA A 102 -6.25 3.28 -2.98
C ALA A 102 -4.86 3.48 -3.59
N GLY A 103 -3.84 3.36 -2.76
CA GLY A 103 -2.45 3.27 -3.16
C GLY A 103 -1.80 2.05 -2.53
N VAL A 104 -0.92 1.39 -3.26
CA VAL A 104 -0.20 0.21 -2.80
C VAL A 104 1.29 0.51 -2.86
N LYS A 105 1.90 0.62 -1.70
CA LYS A 105 3.33 0.75 -1.53
C LYS A 105 3.96 -0.62 -1.35
N ILE A 106 4.93 -0.95 -2.18
CA ILE A 106 5.63 -2.24 -2.09
C ILE A 106 6.93 -2.05 -1.34
N ASN A 107 7.09 -2.81 -0.26
CA ASN A 107 8.24 -2.71 0.64
C ASN A 107 9.38 -3.68 0.30
N ARG A 108 9.34 -4.34 -0.86
CA ARG A 108 10.34 -5.32 -1.26
C ARG A 108 11.13 -4.84 -2.47
N GLU A 109 12.45 -4.82 -2.38
CA GLU A 109 13.34 -4.57 -3.52
C GLU A 109 13.30 -5.65 -4.61
N SER A 110 12.76 -6.83 -4.33
CA SER A 110 12.83 -8.00 -5.21
C SER A 110 11.50 -8.46 -5.82
N VAL A 111 10.48 -7.62 -5.84
CA VAL A 111 9.28 -7.95 -6.62
C VAL A 111 9.55 -7.55 -8.07
N TYR A 112 10.23 -8.44 -8.81
CA TYR A 112 10.21 -8.40 -10.27
C TYR A 112 8.75 -8.62 -10.69
N TRP A 113 8.14 -7.56 -11.15
CA TRP A 113 6.86 -7.60 -11.79
C TRP A 113 7.06 -8.21 -13.16
N ASP A 114 6.56 -9.40 -13.38
CA ASP A 114 6.08 -9.77 -14.69
C ASP A 114 4.89 -8.85 -14.95
N ILE A 115 5.20 -7.64 -15.40
CA ILE A 115 4.22 -6.65 -15.83
C ILE A 115 3.37 -7.34 -16.88
N VAL A 116 2.07 -7.29 -16.69
CA VAL A 116 1.11 -7.82 -17.66
C VAL A 116 1.39 -7.16 -19.01
N PRO A 117 1.67 -7.94 -20.08
CA PRO A 117 2.04 -7.40 -21.37
C PRO A 117 0.99 -6.39 -21.88
N GLU A 118 1.44 -5.43 -22.68
CA GLU A 118 0.67 -4.37 -23.35
C GLU A 118 -0.59 -4.89 -24.09
N GLU A 119 -0.63 -6.17 -24.44
CA GLU A 119 -1.73 -6.86 -25.11
C GLU A 119 -3.05 -6.92 -24.33
N LEU A 120 -3.06 -6.53 -23.05
CA LEU A 120 -4.23 -6.60 -22.16
C LEU A 120 -4.83 -5.25 -21.78
N LEU A 121 -4.45 -4.16 -22.46
CA LEU A 121 -5.18 -2.90 -22.31
C LEU A 121 -6.59 -3.09 -22.86
N PRO A 122 -7.65 -2.88 -22.09
CA PRO A 122 -9.00 -2.94 -22.62
C PRO A 122 -9.12 -1.99 -23.81
N GLU A 123 -9.76 -2.44 -24.90
CA GLU A 123 -10.00 -1.61 -26.10
C GLU A 123 -10.62 -0.24 -25.79
N GLU A 124 -11.35 -0.17 -24.69
CA GLU A 124 -11.95 1.06 -24.16
C GLU A 124 -10.91 2.05 -23.66
N ILE A 125 -9.80 1.59 -23.05
CA ILE A 125 -8.71 2.46 -22.57
C ILE A 125 -7.90 2.98 -23.77
N SER A 126 -7.74 2.16 -24.83
CA SER A 126 -7.04 2.59 -26.03
C SER A 126 -7.78 3.72 -26.78
N LYS A 127 -9.11 3.80 -26.62
CA LYS A 127 -9.97 4.85 -27.20
C LYS A 127 -9.96 6.15 -26.40
N LEU A 128 -9.47 6.13 -25.15
CA LEU A 128 -9.32 7.33 -24.35
C LEU A 128 -8.17 8.16 -24.95
N ARG A 129 -8.39 9.47 -25.09
CA ARG A 129 -7.35 10.44 -25.48
C ARG A 129 -6.38 10.68 -24.31
N LEU A 130 -5.74 9.60 -23.85
CA LEU A 130 -4.71 9.67 -22.84
C LEU A 130 -3.43 10.23 -23.44
N PRO A 131 -2.70 11.11 -22.76
CA PRO A 131 -1.32 11.41 -23.14
C PRO A 131 -0.53 10.11 -23.28
N TYR A 132 0.34 10.04 -24.28
CA TYR A 132 1.15 8.86 -24.61
C TYR A 132 1.80 8.22 -23.37
N LEU A 133 2.38 9.05 -22.52
CA LEU A 133 3.04 8.64 -21.26
C LEU A 133 2.11 7.94 -20.24
N VAL A 134 0.79 8.15 -20.34
CA VAL A 134 -0.18 7.51 -19.43
C VAL A 134 -0.70 6.19 -20.01
N LYS A 135 -0.77 6.06 -21.35
CA LYS A 135 -1.21 4.82 -22.00
C LYS A 135 -0.29 3.64 -21.69
N GLU A 136 1.02 3.90 -21.65
CA GLU A 136 2.03 2.87 -21.38
C GLU A 136 2.04 2.39 -19.92
N LYS A 137 1.38 3.12 -19.02
CA LYS A 137 1.41 2.90 -17.57
C LYS A 137 0.09 2.48 -16.94
N ILE A 138 -0.98 2.51 -17.74
CA ILE A 138 -2.26 1.95 -17.29
C ILE A 138 -2.15 0.44 -17.39
N LEU A 139 -2.03 -0.17 -16.22
CA LEU A 139 -2.09 -1.60 -16.08
C LEU A 139 -3.53 -2.04 -16.36
N GLY A 140 -3.74 -2.89 -17.36
CA GLY A 140 -5.05 -3.39 -17.77
C GLY A 140 -5.80 -4.13 -16.66
N LYS A 141 -6.35 -5.29 -16.90
CA LYS A 141 -6.97 -6.13 -15.85
C LYS A 141 -5.89 -6.68 -14.92
N VAL A 142 -5.49 -5.89 -13.93
CA VAL A 142 -4.50 -6.27 -12.92
C VAL A 142 -5.18 -7.12 -11.86
N ASP A 143 -4.63 -8.29 -11.61
CA ASP A 143 -5.00 -9.11 -10.48
C ASP A 143 -4.11 -8.74 -9.28
N LEU A 144 -4.62 -7.88 -8.41
CA LEU A 144 -3.91 -7.41 -7.21
C LEU A 144 -3.55 -8.56 -6.27
N ASN A 145 -4.34 -9.63 -6.23
CA ASN A 145 -3.98 -10.80 -5.44
C ASN A 145 -2.70 -11.46 -5.96
N LYS A 146 -2.58 -11.65 -7.27
CA LYS A 146 -1.36 -12.23 -7.86
C LYS A 146 -0.12 -11.36 -7.66
N ILE A 147 -0.32 -10.05 -7.70
CA ILE A 147 0.76 -9.09 -7.51
C ILE A 147 1.25 -9.09 -6.06
N LEU A 148 0.34 -8.95 -5.12
CA LEU A 148 0.66 -8.68 -3.73
C LEU A 148 0.86 -9.95 -2.88
N ILE A 149 0.31 -11.09 -3.33
CA ILE A 149 0.31 -12.36 -2.58
C ILE A 149 1.14 -13.38 -3.34
N LYS A 150 2.43 -13.47 -3.00
CA LYS A 150 3.35 -14.43 -3.66
C LYS A 150 3.27 -15.82 -3.04
N ASN A 151 3.09 -15.89 -1.73
CA ASN A 151 3.04 -17.13 -0.96
C ASN A 151 1.69 -17.23 -0.23
N PRO A 152 0.58 -17.58 -0.92
CA PRO A 152 -0.75 -17.55 -0.33
C PRO A 152 -0.90 -18.31 1.01
N PRO A 153 -0.25 -19.45 1.24
CA PRO A 153 -0.38 -20.18 2.50
C PRO A 153 0.30 -19.49 3.70
N SER A 154 1.28 -18.62 3.45
CA SER A 154 2.06 -17.91 4.47
C SER A 154 1.74 -16.42 4.55
N THR A 155 0.93 -15.91 3.62
CA THR A 155 0.55 -14.51 3.57
C THR A 155 -0.77 -14.29 4.30
N PHE A 156 -0.84 -13.25 5.07
CA PHE A 156 -2.08 -12.76 5.69
C PHE A 156 -2.18 -11.25 5.54
N ILE A 157 -3.39 -10.73 5.72
CA ILE A 157 -3.68 -9.31 5.68
C ILE A 157 -4.12 -8.88 7.06
N THR A 158 -3.61 -7.77 7.55
CA THR A 158 -3.99 -7.16 8.82
C THR A 158 -4.16 -5.66 8.67
N VAL A 159 -4.75 -5.03 9.66
CA VAL A 159 -4.98 -3.57 9.70
C VAL A 159 -3.94 -2.93 10.61
N VAL A 160 -3.42 -1.77 10.21
CA VAL A 160 -2.62 -0.93 11.10
C VAL A 160 -3.54 -0.33 12.17
N ASP A 161 -3.11 -0.40 13.43
CA ASP A 161 -3.77 0.27 14.54
C ASP A 161 -2.72 1.15 15.25
N GLY A 162 -2.87 2.45 15.10
CA GLY A 162 -1.96 3.45 15.64
C GLY A 162 -1.09 4.14 14.58
N ASP A 163 -0.16 4.96 15.04
CA ASP A 163 0.58 5.91 14.21
C ASP A 163 2.10 5.85 14.39
N SER A 164 2.64 4.76 14.96
CA SER A 164 4.07 4.63 15.22
C SER A 164 4.94 4.65 13.96
N MET A 165 4.34 4.46 12.79
CA MET A 165 5.00 4.46 11.47
C MET A 165 4.55 5.61 10.56
N LYS A 166 3.91 6.65 11.10
CA LYS A 166 3.37 7.79 10.33
C LYS A 166 4.42 8.56 9.52
N GLY A 167 5.66 8.59 9.96
CA GLY A 167 6.76 9.23 9.22
C GLY A 167 7.12 8.51 7.92
N GLU A 168 6.67 7.27 7.74
CA GLU A 168 6.73 6.53 6.48
C GLU A 168 5.39 6.51 5.74
N PHE A 169 4.46 7.38 6.11
CA PHE A 169 3.10 7.46 5.56
C PHE A 169 2.29 6.18 5.75
N ILE A 170 2.60 5.40 6.80
CA ILE A 170 1.80 4.26 7.24
C ILE A 170 0.96 4.73 8.41
N GLU A 171 -0.36 4.77 8.20
CA GLU A 171 -1.32 5.40 9.10
C GLU A 171 -2.32 4.39 9.64
N ASP A 172 -3.06 4.81 10.66
CA ASP A 172 -4.14 4.02 11.23
C ASP A 172 -5.15 3.59 10.15
N LYS A 173 -5.58 2.32 10.19
CA LYS A 173 -6.50 1.67 9.24
C LYS A 173 -5.92 1.37 7.85
N ASP A 174 -4.65 1.62 7.59
CA ASP A 174 -3.99 1.04 6.42
C ASP A 174 -3.97 -0.49 6.51
N LEU A 175 -3.94 -1.17 5.34
CA LEU A 175 -3.83 -2.62 5.30
C LEU A 175 -2.39 -3.04 5.09
N LEU A 176 -1.95 -4.06 5.80
CA LEU A 176 -0.65 -4.68 5.63
C LEU A 176 -0.82 -6.04 4.97
N VAL A 177 -0.07 -6.28 3.91
CA VAL A 177 0.13 -7.62 3.35
C VAL A 177 1.41 -8.17 3.96
N VAL A 178 1.31 -9.18 4.80
CA VAL A 178 2.42 -9.72 5.59
C VAL A 178 2.68 -11.15 5.18
N ASP A 179 3.93 -11.47 4.86
CA ASP A 179 4.36 -12.81 4.46
C ASP A 179 5.37 -13.38 5.45
N LYS A 180 5.07 -14.55 6.01
CA LYS A 180 5.89 -15.24 7.01
C LYS A 180 7.09 -15.97 6.41
N LEU A 181 7.08 -16.26 5.11
CA LEU A 181 8.18 -16.95 4.42
C LEU A 181 9.26 -16.00 3.94
N LEU A 182 9.03 -14.67 4.01
CA LEU A 182 10.05 -13.71 3.64
C LEU A 182 11.18 -13.70 4.66
N GLU A 183 12.40 -13.79 4.15
CA GLU A 183 13.58 -13.62 4.99
C GLU A 183 13.66 -12.17 5.48
N HIS A 184 14.01 -12.00 6.74
CA HIS A 184 14.27 -10.68 7.30
C HIS A 184 15.64 -10.17 6.85
N TYR A 185 15.73 -8.88 6.67
CA TYR A 185 16.95 -8.16 6.31
C TYR A 185 17.03 -6.85 7.11
N ASP A 186 18.21 -6.26 7.16
CA ASP A 186 18.41 -4.99 7.84
C ASP A 186 17.55 -3.88 7.21
N GLY A 187 16.78 -3.17 8.03
CA GLY A 187 15.83 -2.16 7.61
C GLY A 187 14.47 -2.69 7.13
N CYS A 188 14.19 -4.00 7.22
CA CYS A 188 12.89 -4.53 6.81
C CYS A 188 11.75 -4.01 7.69
N LEU A 189 10.60 -3.72 7.08
CA LEU A 189 9.37 -3.43 7.80
C LEU A 189 8.72 -4.77 8.20
N ALA A 190 8.54 -4.98 9.50
CA ALA A 190 8.11 -6.27 10.03
C ALA A 190 7.00 -6.12 11.07
N VAL A 191 6.12 -7.11 11.10
CA VAL A 191 5.27 -7.37 12.25
C VAL A 191 6.08 -8.22 13.22
N CYS A 192 6.39 -7.65 14.37
CA CYS A 192 7.17 -8.26 15.42
C CYS A 192 6.27 -8.63 16.59
N TYR A 193 6.59 -9.73 17.26
CA TYR A 193 6.06 -10.09 18.56
C TYR A 193 7.17 -9.84 19.59
N LEU A 194 6.93 -9.00 20.55
CA LEU A 194 7.87 -8.63 21.59
C LEU A 194 7.17 -8.69 22.95
N ASP A 195 7.65 -9.53 23.85
CA ASP A 195 7.19 -9.63 25.24
C ASP A 195 5.66 -9.75 25.41
N GLY A 196 5.01 -10.46 24.52
CA GLY A 196 3.56 -10.68 24.57
C GLY A 196 2.75 -9.78 23.65
N GLU A 197 3.36 -8.80 22.98
CA GLU A 197 2.66 -7.81 22.18
C GLU A 197 3.11 -7.81 20.71
N PHE A 198 2.15 -7.58 19.78
CA PHE A 198 2.47 -7.38 18.37
C PHE A 198 2.70 -5.91 18.08
N THR A 199 3.75 -5.62 17.29
CA THR A 199 4.08 -4.26 16.89
C THR A 199 4.59 -4.21 15.45
N LEU A 200 4.31 -3.12 14.76
CA LEU A 200 4.86 -2.82 13.43
C LEU A 200 6.06 -1.89 13.59
N LYS A 201 7.24 -2.33 13.15
CA LYS A 201 8.48 -1.55 13.23
C LYS A 201 9.42 -1.87 12.06
N ARG A 202 10.38 -0.98 11.81
CA ARG A 202 11.59 -1.36 11.06
C ARG A 202 12.55 -2.09 11.97
N VAL A 203 13.08 -3.20 11.46
CA VAL A 203 14.09 -3.99 12.16
C VAL A 203 15.46 -3.57 11.63
N ASN A 204 16.23 -2.82 12.41
CA ASN A 204 17.58 -2.44 12.05
C ASN A 204 18.60 -3.25 12.85
N ILE A 205 19.72 -3.57 12.23
CA ILE A 205 20.83 -4.29 12.85
C ILE A 205 22.04 -3.36 12.90
N GLU A 206 22.36 -2.85 14.09
CA GLU A 206 23.50 -1.97 14.34
C GLU A 206 24.50 -2.70 15.23
N GLU A 207 25.73 -2.87 14.76
CA GLU A 207 26.82 -3.56 15.51
C GLU A 207 26.42 -4.94 16.07
N GLY A 208 25.58 -5.69 15.34
CA GLY A 208 25.07 -7.01 15.76
C GLY A 208 23.91 -6.96 16.75
N ILE A 209 23.40 -5.77 17.07
CA ILE A 209 22.25 -5.56 17.96
C ILE A 209 21.02 -5.23 17.11
N ALA A 210 19.93 -5.93 17.35
CA ALA A 210 18.66 -5.60 16.72
C ALA A 210 17.97 -4.43 17.43
N TRP A 211 17.44 -3.52 16.62
CA TRP A 211 16.64 -2.39 17.05
C TRP A 211 15.29 -2.41 16.35
N LEU A 212 14.23 -2.14 17.08
CA LEU A 212 12.91 -1.89 16.52
C LEU A 212 12.69 -0.39 16.42
N MET A 213 12.69 0.12 15.19
CA MET A 213 12.67 1.54 14.90
C MET A 213 11.26 1.99 14.51
N PRO A 214 10.63 2.89 15.27
CA PRO A 214 9.45 3.60 14.84
C PRO A 214 9.82 4.66 13.80
N ALA A 215 8.86 5.01 12.94
CA ALA A 215 8.98 6.16 12.02
C ALA A 215 8.19 7.38 12.52
N ASN A 216 7.86 7.40 13.80
CA ASN A 216 7.23 8.52 14.48
C ASN A 216 8.12 8.93 15.66
N PRO A 217 8.60 10.20 15.71
CA PRO A 217 9.48 10.66 16.78
C PRO A 217 8.85 10.64 18.18
N ASP A 218 7.52 10.57 18.27
CA ASP A 218 6.80 10.48 19.54
C ASP A 218 6.95 9.09 20.20
N TYR A 219 7.51 8.12 19.48
CA TYR A 219 7.75 6.75 19.94
C TYR A 219 9.24 6.48 20.11
N PRO A 220 9.66 5.83 21.23
CA PRO A 220 11.05 5.46 21.42
C PRO A 220 11.45 4.30 20.51
N LYS A 221 12.71 4.29 20.09
CA LYS A 221 13.34 3.09 19.54
C LYS A 221 13.55 2.05 20.63
N ILE A 222 13.38 0.78 20.30
CA ILE A 222 13.51 -0.33 21.25
C ILE A 222 14.77 -1.11 20.91
N ARG A 223 15.71 -1.16 21.87
CA ARG A 223 16.90 -2.01 21.77
C ARG A 223 16.54 -3.42 22.20
N ILE A 224 16.86 -4.40 21.39
CA ILE A 224 16.62 -5.81 21.71
C ILE A 224 17.83 -6.37 22.46
N THR A 225 17.54 -7.07 23.56
CA THR A 225 18.52 -7.72 24.43
C THR A 225 18.28 -9.23 24.45
N GLU A 226 19.21 -9.99 25.03
CA GLU A 226 19.08 -11.46 25.16
C GLU A 226 17.91 -11.90 26.07
N SER A 227 17.39 -11.00 26.90
CA SER A 227 16.25 -11.26 27.77
C SER A 227 14.90 -11.05 27.12
N ASP A 228 14.85 -10.39 25.95
CA ASP A 228 13.59 -10.06 25.26
C ASP A 228 13.12 -11.23 24.41
N ASP A 229 11.83 -11.58 24.47
CA ASP A 229 11.21 -12.58 23.58
C ASP A 229 10.78 -11.91 22.27
N LEU A 230 11.78 -11.57 21.44
CA LEU A 230 11.53 -11.04 20.10
C LEU A 230 11.34 -12.17 19.11
N ARG A 231 10.23 -12.10 18.35
CA ARG A 231 10.01 -12.93 17.17
C ARG A 231 9.55 -12.06 16.00
N ILE A 232 10.20 -12.17 14.86
CA ILE A 232 9.69 -11.59 13.62
C ILE A 232 8.59 -12.51 13.13
N TRP A 233 7.34 -12.04 13.23
CA TRP A 233 6.17 -12.84 12.88
C TRP A 233 5.91 -12.85 11.37
N GLY A 234 6.32 -11.81 10.67
CA GLY A 234 6.32 -11.75 9.21
C GLY A 234 6.79 -10.40 8.69
N ILE A 235 7.24 -10.40 7.45
CA ILE A 235 7.72 -9.21 6.76
C ILE A 235 6.55 -8.57 6.00
N VAL A 236 6.44 -7.26 6.07
CA VAL A 236 5.43 -6.50 5.32
C VAL A 236 5.85 -6.43 3.86
N ALA A 237 5.18 -7.19 3.01
CA ALA A 237 5.40 -7.21 1.57
C ALA A 237 4.82 -5.96 0.90
N ALA A 238 3.66 -5.48 1.38
CA ALA A 238 3.03 -4.26 0.87
C ALA A 238 2.19 -3.57 1.94
N VAL A 239 2.06 -2.26 1.80
CA VAL A 239 1.12 -1.42 2.55
C VAL A 239 0.08 -0.89 1.58
N ILE A 240 -1.19 -1.03 1.94
CA ILE A 240 -2.32 -0.55 1.13
C ILE A 240 -2.98 0.59 1.89
N LYS A 241 -2.82 1.80 1.40
CA LYS A 241 -3.50 2.99 1.88
C LYS A 241 -4.83 3.14 1.15
N ARG A 242 -5.90 3.40 1.90
CA ARG A 242 -7.23 3.64 1.32
C ARG A 242 -7.63 5.09 1.55
N TRP A 243 -7.83 5.85 0.45
CA TRP A 243 -8.27 7.26 0.51
C TRP A 243 -9.79 7.38 0.52
N ARG A 244 -10.47 6.41 -0.09
CA ARG A 244 -11.93 6.33 -0.05
C ARG A 244 -12.39 4.90 0.15
N VAL A 245 -13.21 4.69 1.15
CA VAL A 245 -13.91 3.43 1.44
C VAL A 245 -15.37 3.58 1.07
#